data_57a08a93c229dfcb77bd394dbce54cdf
#
_entry.id   57a08a93c229dfcb77bd394dbce54cdf
#
_cell.length_a   1.000
_cell.length_b   1.000
_cell.length_c   1.000
_cell.angle_alpha   90.00
_cell.angle_beta   90.00
_cell.angle_gamma   90.00
#
_symmetry.space_group_name_H-M   'P 1'
#
loop_
_entity.id
_entity.type
_entity.pdbx_description
1 polymer ?
#
loop_
_entity_poly.entity_id
_entity_poly.type
_entity_poly.pdbx_seq_one_letter_code
_entity_poly.pdbx_strand_id
1 'polypeptide(L)'
;MRTLTAVGHRGDPYRVRENTLNSIRSAFARGADAVEVDVRLTRDGVPVLLHDETLKRLWGHDVRLADVMAAQLRDMTDGGVPPLRDALAVAGPGRLMLDLPGATSDAVRAVVDEVRACDARERTYYCAGPNSMLAVRAADPGAEIALTWTTLSPPRRVLIDAVKPAWLNYPFGLVSRELTDAVHRDGLKVSAWTADTKRTMRALVTAGVDSVTTNRVDALVAVRAELGR
;
A
#
# COMPACT_ATOMS: atom_id res chain seq x y z
N MET A 1 -7.83 24.09 -0.80
CA MET A 1 -6.75 23.39 -0.01
C MET A 1 -6.76 21.93 -0.45
N ARG A 2 -5.60 21.31 -0.67
CA ARG A 2 -5.54 19.86 -0.98
C ARG A 2 -5.82 19.07 0.29
N THR A 3 -6.72 18.09 0.22
CA THR A 3 -7.03 17.21 1.35
C THR A 3 -5.93 16.14 1.47
N LEU A 4 -5.34 15.98 2.67
CA LEU A 4 -4.36 14.93 2.94
C LEU A 4 -5.05 13.56 3.01
N THR A 5 -4.56 12.58 2.28
CA THR A 5 -5.00 11.19 2.36
C THR A 5 -4.29 10.48 3.51
N ALA A 6 -5.03 9.97 4.49
CA ALA A 6 -4.51 9.17 5.58
C ALA A 6 -4.57 7.68 5.21
N VAL A 7 -3.40 7.02 5.14
CA VAL A 7 -3.29 5.60 4.76
C VAL A 7 -2.82 4.78 5.97
N GLY A 8 -3.59 3.76 6.34
CA GLY A 8 -3.21 2.80 7.37
C GLY A 8 -2.23 1.76 6.80
N HIS A 9 -0.98 1.73 7.29
CA HIS A 9 0.06 0.79 6.89
C HIS A 9 -0.26 -0.61 7.40
N ARG A 10 -0.50 -1.57 6.53
CA ARG A 10 -0.94 -2.93 6.86
C ARG A 10 -2.20 -2.96 7.73
N GLY A 11 -3.03 -1.93 7.65
CA GLY A 11 -4.18 -1.69 8.51
C GLY A 11 -3.87 -0.83 9.74
N ASP A 12 -4.06 -1.39 10.94
CA ASP A 12 -3.83 -0.74 12.26
C ASP A 12 -2.93 -1.60 13.15
N PRO A 13 -1.64 -1.77 12.81
CA PRO A 13 -0.75 -2.78 13.40
C PRO A 13 -0.40 -2.52 14.88
N TYR A 14 -0.62 -1.31 15.39
CA TYR A 14 -0.43 -1.04 16.82
C TYR A 14 -1.54 -1.61 17.71
N ARG A 15 -2.65 -2.06 17.13
CA ARG A 15 -3.82 -2.55 17.88
C ARG A 15 -4.22 -3.96 17.47
N VAL A 16 -4.07 -4.29 16.20
CA VAL A 16 -4.50 -5.55 15.61
C VAL A 16 -3.37 -6.07 14.73
N ARG A 17 -3.17 -7.39 14.71
CA ARG A 17 -2.13 -8.00 13.85
C ARG A 17 -2.23 -7.47 12.42
N GLU A 18 -1.10 -7.01 11.87
CA GLU A 18 -0.97 -6.45 10.52
C GLU A 18 -1.49 -7.40 9.43
N ASN A 19 -1.90 -6.85 8.29
CA ASN A 19 -2.35 -7.61 7.12
C ASN A 19 -3.48 -8.63 7.42
N THR A 20 -4.36 -8.32 8.36
CA THR A 20 -5.56 -9.11 8.68
C THR A 20 -6.83 -8.33 8.35
N LEU A 21 -7.94 -9.03 8.15
CA LEU A 21 -9.25 -8.39 7.93
C LEU A 21 -9.64 -7.46 9.07
N ASN A 22 -9.30 -7.85 10.31
CA ASN A 22 -9.58 -7.02 11.49
C ASN A 22 -8.72 -5.76 11.52
N SER A 23 -7.46 -5.82 11.06
CA SER A 23 -6.58 -4.66 10.95
C SER A 23 -7.11 -3.64 9.93
N ILE A 24 -7.63 -4.12 8.79
CA ILE A 24 -8.27 -3.29 7.77
C ILE A 24 -9.51 -2.59 8.35
N ARG A 25 -10.42 -3.33 9.00
CA ARG A 25 -11.61 -2.75 9.67
C ARG A 25 -11.23 -1.71 10.72
N SER A 26 -10.22 -2.01 11.54
CA SER A 26 -9.74 -1.09 12.58
C SER A 26 -9.22 0.22 12.00
N ALA A 27 -8.44 0.16 10.92
CA ALA A 27 -7.90 1.35 10.26
C ALA A 27 -9.01 2.26 9.72
N PHE A 28 -10.00 1.71 9.01
CA PHE A 28 -11.14 2.49 8.52
C PHE A 28 -12.00 3.05 9.66
N ALA A 29 -12.27 2.27 10.70
CA ALA A 29 -13.00 2.75 11.88
C ALA A 29 -12.30 3.92 12.60
N ARG A 30 -10.98 4.09 12.39
CA ARG A 30 -10.17 5.19 12.93
C ARG A 30 -9.98 6.35 11.96
N GLY A 31 -10.67 6.33 10.82
CA GLY A 31 -10.68 7.42 9.86
C GLY A 31 -9.59 7.37 8.80
N ALA A 32 -9.02 6.20 8.51
CA ALA A 32 -8.20 6.03 7.32
C ALA A 32 -9.03 6.27 6.06
N ASP A 33 -8.49 7.00 5.10
CA ASP A 33 -9.09 7.19 3.78
C ASP A 33 -8.76 6.02 2.84
N ALA A 34 -7.63 5.36 3.10
CA ALA A 34 -7.20 4.14 2.45
C ALA A 34 -6.43 3.24 3.43
N VAL A 35 -6.32 1.97 3.10
CA VAL A 35 -5.48 1.01 3.83
C VAL A 35 -4.48 0.41 2.87
N GLU A 36 -3.22 0.41 3.26
CA GLU A 36 -2.16 -0.29 2.54
C GLU A 36 -2.09 -1.73 3.06
N VAL A 37 -1.86 -2.67 2.14
CA VAL A 37 -1.67 -4.09 2.43
C VAL A 37 -0.62 -4.69 1.50
N ASP A 38 0.24 -5.56 2.06
CA ASP A 38 1.24 -6.30 1.30
C ASP A 38 0.61 -7.55 0.66
N VAL A 39 0.79 -7.75 -0.64
CA VAL A 39 0.22 -8.89 -1.35
C VAL A 39 1.31 -9.80 -1.90
N ARG A 40 1.20 -11.08 -1.58
CA ARG A 40 2.05 -12.16 -2.08
C ARG A 40 1.21 -13.33 -2.58
N LEU A 41 1.83 -14.27 -3.27
CA LEU A 41 1.15 -15.48 -3.74
C LEU A 41 1.53 -16.71 -2.91
N THR A 42 0.54 -17.56 -2.66
CA THR A 42 0.75 -18.94 -2.23
C THR A 42 1.34 -19.78 -3.36
N ARG A 43 1.75 -21.02 -3.04
CA ARG A 43 2.26 -22.01 -4.03
C ARG A 43 1.30 -22.25 -5.19
N ASP A 44 0.00 -22.26 -4.94
CA ASP A 44 -1.06 -22.46 -5.94
C ASP A 44 -1.55 -21.14 -6.58
N GLY A 45 -0.80 -20.04 -6.36
CA GLY A 45 -1.03 -18.77 -7.06
C GLY A 45 -2.17 -17.93 -6.49
N VAL A 46 -2.66 -18.21 -5.29
CA VAL A 46 -3.71 -17.40 -4.65
C VAL A 46 -3.08 -16.14 -4.03
N PRO A 47 -3.55 -14.93 -4.39
CA PRO A 47 -3.12 -13.69 -3.73
C PRO A 47 -3.61 -13.63 -2.29
N VAL A 48 -2.67 -13.42 -1.34
CA VAL A 48 -2.94 -13.34 0.11
C VAL A 48 -2.21 -12.16 0.73
N LEU A 49 -2.63 -11.73 1.92
CA LEU A 49 -2.01 -10.59 2.59
C LEU A 49 -0.89 -11.06 3.54
N LEU A 50 0.35 -10.79 3.16
CA LEU A 50 1.52 -11.07 3.99
C LEU A 50 2.72 -10.22 3.58
N HIS A 51 3.36 -9.53 4.53
CA HIS A 51 4.57 -8.77 4.27
C HIS A 51 5.79 -9.67 4.04
N ASP A 52 6.05 -10.59 4.98
CA ASP A 52 7.26 -11.39 4.99
C ASP A 52 7.19 -12.53 3.94
N GLU A 53 8.34 -13.02 3.51
CA GLU A 53 8.38 -14.21 2.66
C GLU A 53 8.02 -15.50 3.40
N THR A 54 8.10 -15.47 4.74
CA THR A 54 7.82 -16.63 5.61
C THR A 54 6.72 -16.33 6.62
N LEU A 55 6.11 -17.38 7.15
CA LEU A 55 5.10 -17.29 8.20
C LEU A 55 5.69 -17.14 9.60
N LYS A 56 7.03 -17.08 9.74
CA LYS A 56 7.73 -17.20 11.03
C LYS A 56 7.38 -16.11 12.02
N ARG A 57 7.52 -14.84 11.63
CA ARG A 57 7.41 -13.69 12.54
C ARG A 57 6.02 -13.57 13.17
N LEU A 58 4.98 -13.71 12.38
CA LEU A 58 3.60 -13.47 12.83
C LEU A 58 2.85 -14.75 13.22
N TRP A 59 3.22 -15.90 12.62
CA TRP A 59 2.44 -17.13 12.72
C TRP A 59 3.23 -18.29 13.32
N GLY A 60 4.53 -18.13 13.61
CA GLY A 60 5.36 -19.12 14.28
C GLY A 60 5.83 -20.28 13.41
N HIS A 61 5.48 -20.33 12.12
CA HIS A 61 5.84 -21.40 11.21
C HIS A 61 7.05 -21.01 10.36
N ASP A 62 8.16 -21.74 10.47
CA ASP A 62 9.37 -21.49 9.70
C ASP A 62 9.26 -22.11 8.29
N VAL A 63 8.36 -21.58 7.49
CA VAL A 63 8.06 -22.03 6.13
C VAL A 63 7.84 -20.81 5.22
N ARG A 64 8.27 -20.92 3.95
CA ARG A 64 8.04 -19.87 2.96
C ARG A 64 6.60 -19.93 2.46
N LEU A 65 5.96 -18.78 2.30
CA LEU A 65 4.62 -18.70 1.74
C LEU A 65 4.53 -19.37 0.35
N ALA A 66 5.54 -19.16 -0.49
CA ALA A 66 5.60 -19.74 -1.84
C ALA A 66 5.64 -21.29 -1.87
N ASP A 67 5.89 -21.94 -0.73
CA ASP A 67 5.89 -23.40 -0.61
C ASP A 67 4.58 -23.95 -0.03
N VAL A 68 3.63 -23.08 0.37
CA VAL A 68 2.39 -23.42 1.05
C VAL A 68 1.18 -23.20 0.13
N MET A 69 0.29 -24.20 0.05
CA MET A 69 -1.00 -24.08 -0.65
C MET A 69 -1.97 -23.20 0.17
N ALA A 70 -2.88 -22.49 -0.47
CA ALA A 70 -3.84 -21.62 0.21
C ALA A 70 -4.68 -22.34 1.28
N ALA A 71 -5.08 -23.57 1.03
CA ALA A 71 -5.80 -24.38 2.02
C ALA A 71 -4.94 -24.67 3.27
N GLN A 72 -3.68 -25.06 3.08
CA GLN A 72 -2.74 -25.30 4.18
C GLN A 72 -2.46 -24.01 4.97
N LEU A 73 -2.27 -22.88 4.26
CA LEU A 73 -2.07 -21.57 4.88
C LEU A 73 -3.22 -21.20 5.81
N ARG A 74 -4.45 -21.44 5.37
CA ARG A 74 -5.66 -21.20 6.18
C ARG A 74 -5.63 -21.99 7.47
N ASP A 75 -5.32 -23.31 7.39
CA ASP A 75 -5.26 -24.18 8.56
C ASP A 75 -4.11 -23.78 9.50
N MET A 76 -2.92 -23.47 8.94
CA MET A 76 -1.74 -23.08 9.73
C MET A 76 -1.91 -21.76 10.49
N THR A 77 -2.75 -20.86 9.99
CA THR A 77 -2.92 -19.49 10.53
C THR A 77 -4.30 -19.25 11.13
N ASP A 78 -5.14 -20.29 11.21
CA ASP A 78 -6.55 -20.19 11.63
C ASP A 78 -7.29 -19.08 10.82
N GLY A 79 -7.06 -19.06 9.50
CA GLY A 79 -7.59 -18.05 8.60
C GLY A 79 -7.05 -16.63 8.81
N GLY A 80 -6.00 -16.47 9.60
CA GLY A 80 -5.45 -15.15 9.94
C GLY A 80 -4.67 -14.47 8.82
N VAL A 81 -4.17 -15.21 7.82
CA VAL A 81 -3.64 -14.68 6.56
C VAL A 81 -4.76 -14.74 5.51
N PRO A 82 -5.46 -13.63 5.25
CA PRO A 82 -6.62 -13.66 4.37
C PRO A 82 -6.24 -13.63 2.90
N PRO A 83 -7.06 -14.23 2.01
CA PRO A 83 -7.00 -13.96 0.58
C PRO A 83 -7.29 -12.49 0.27
N LEU A 84 -6.71 -11.99 -0.85
CA LEU A 84 -6.94 -10.61 -1.30
C LEU A 84 -8.43 -10.31 -1.51
N ARG A 85 -9.20 -11.25 -2.07
CA ARG A 85 -10.65 -11.07 -2.28
C ARG A 85 -11.41 -10.75 -1.00
N ASP A 86 -11.03 -11.37 0.12
CA ASP A 86 -11.66 -11.14 1.41
C ASP A 86 -11.29 -9.75 1.95
N ALA A 87 -10.06 -9.30 1.71
CA ALA A 87 -9.64 -7.94 2.04
C ALA A 87 -10.39 -6.89 1.20
N LEU A 88 -10.54 -7.12 -0.10
CA LEU A 88 -11.35 -6.27 -0.99
C LEU A 88 -12.81 -6.23 -0.56
N ALA A 89 -13.38 -7.37 -0.14
CA ALA A 89 -14.75 -7.43 0.35
C ALA A 89 -14.92 -6.67 1.68
N VAL A 90 -13.98 -6.84 2.62
CA VAL A 90 -14.06 -6.20 3.95
C VAL A 90 -13.81 -4.70 3.91
N ALA A 91 -13.03 -4.22 2.94
CA ALA A 91 -12.83 -2.79 2.73
C ALA A 91 -14.12 -2.06 2.27
N GLY A 92 -15.09 -2.78 1.70
CA GLY A 92 -16.34 -2.19 1.21
C GLY A 92 -16.07 -1.07 0.20
N PRO A 93 -16.57 0.16 0.43
CA PRO A 93 -16.28 1.31 -0.42
C PRO A 93 -14.91 1.93 -0.16
N GLY A 94 -14.19 1.50 0.87
CA GLY A 94 -12.87 2.01 1.24
C GLY A 94 -11.81 1.66 0.19
N ARG A 95 -10.76 2.50 0.10
CA ARG A 95 -9.67 2.28 -0.86
C ARG A 95 -8.59 1.39 -0.29
N LEU A 96 -8.05 0.48 -1.11
CA LEU A 96 -6.86 -0.30 -0.78
C LEU A 96 -5.66 0.10 -1.65
N MET A 97 -4.51 0.29 -1.02
CA MET A 97 -3.21 0.38 -1.67
C MET A 97 -2.54 -0.99 -1.57
N LEU A 98 -2.31 -1.64 -2.72
CA LEU A 98 -1.69 -2.97 -2.78
C LEU A 98 -0.19 -2.82 -2.99
N ASP A 99 0.62 -3.15 -1.99
CA ASP A 99 2.08 -3.21 -2.13
C ASP A 99 2.50 -4.56 -2.70
N LEU A 100 3.29 -4.51 -3.79
CA LEU A 100 3.74 -5.67 -4.57
C LEU A 100 5.27 -5.77 -4.61
N PRO A 101 5.94 -5.93 -3.44
CA PRO A 101 7.38 -5.87 -3.38
C PRO A 101 8.02 -7.04 -4.14
N GLY A 102 8.80 -6.72 -5.19
CA GLY A 102 9.53 -7.71 -5.97
C GLY A 102 8.64 -8.71 -6.73
N ALA A 103 7.37 -8.38 -6.95
CA ALA A 103 6.43 -9.27 -7.63
C ALA A 103 6.86 -9.54 -9.08
N THR A 104 6.78 -10.81 -9.50
CA THR A 104 6.95 -11.23 -10.89
C THR A 104 5.76 -10.77 -11.74
N SER A 105 5.91 -10.76 -13.06
CA SER A 105 4.81 -10.42 -13.97
C SER A 105 3.60 -11.36 -13.81
N ASP A 106 3.82 -12.63 -13.50
CA ASP A 106 2.74 -13.59 -13.25
C ASP A 106 2.01 -13.30 -11.94
N ALA A 107 2.77 -12.98 -10.88
CA ALA A 107 2.18 -12.57 -9.61
C ALA A 107 1.35 -11.28 -9.75
N VAL A 108 1.87 -10.29 -10.48
CA VAL A 108 1.13 -9.05 -10.78
C VAL A 108 -0.16 -9.35 -11.54
N ARG A 109 -0.11 -10.21 -12.58
CA ARG A 109 -1.32 -10.61 -13.32
C ARG A 109 -2.37 -11.24 -12.40
N ALA A 110 -1.97 -12.19 -11.55
CA ALA A 110 -2.89 -12.84 -10.61
C ALA A 110 -3.58 -11.83 -9.68
N VAL A 111 -2.83 -10.84 -9.17
CA VAL A 111 -3.40 -9.78 -8.31
C VAL A 111 -4.35 -8.87 -9.10
N VAL A 112 -3.96 -8.42 -10.29
CA VAL A 112 -4.80 -7.56 -11.14
C VAL A 112 -6.08 -8.28 -11.55
N ASP A 113 -6.01 -9.57 -11.89
CA ASP A 113 -7.17 -10.37 -12.26
C ASP A 113 -8.12 -10.59 -11.06
N GLU A 114 -7.58 -10.78 -9.86
CA GLU A 114 -8.37 -10.85 -8.63
C GLU A 114 -9.11 -9.53 -8.33
N VAL A 115 -8.42 -8.39 -8.48
CA VAL A 115 -9.03 -7.05 -8.32
C VAL A 115 -10.17 -6.84 -9.33
N ARG A 116 -9.99 -7.28 -10.57
CA ARG A 116 -11.05 -7.23 -11.60
C ARG A 116 -12.23 -8.15 -11.28
N ALA A 117 -11.94 -9.38 -10.88
CA ALA A 117 -12.97 -10.37 -10.51
C ALA A 117 -13.83 -9.91 -9.33
N CYS A 118 -13.26 -9.08 -8.44
CA CYS A 118 -13.96 -8.48 -7.30
C CYS A 118 -14.62 -7.11 -7.60
N ASP A 119 -14.61 -6.64 -8.86
CA ASP A 119 -15.09 -5.31 -9.27
C ASP A 119 -14.53 -4.18 -8.37
N ALA A 120 -13.21 -4.22 -8.14
CA ALA A 120 -12.54 -3.38 -7.16
C ALA A 120 -11.56 -2.34 -7.78
N ARG A 121 -11.53 -2.21 -9.11
CA ARG A 121 -10.53 -1.35 -9.81
C ARG A 121 -10.56 0.09 -9.34
N GLU A 122 -11.73 0.71 -9.25
CA GLU A 122 -11.89 2.13 -8.92
C GLU A 122 -11.48 2.49 -7.47
N ARG A 123 -11.45 1.48 -6.60
CA ARG A 123 -11.09 1.64 -5.19
C ARG A 123 -9.75 1.00 -4.82
N THR A 124 -8.98 0.57 -5.83
CA THR A 124 -7.67 -0.07 -5.64
C THR A 124 -6.61 0.71 -6.40
N TYR A 125 -5.44 0.87 -5.79
CA TYR A 125 -4.24 1.36 -6.45
C TYR A 125 -3.03 0.57 -5.97
N TYR A 126 -1.96 0.60 -6.79
CA TYR A 126 -0.81 -0.28 -6.60
C TYR A 126 0.42 0.52 -6.21
N CYS A 127 1.25 -0.02 -5.30
CA CYS A 127 2.56 0.54 -5.04
C CYS A 127 3.64 -0.54 -5.05
N ALA A 128 4.79 -0.21 -5.54
CA ALA A 128 6.07 -0.91 -5.46
C ALA A 128 7.13 -0.16 -6.29
N GLY A 129 8.31 -0.78 -6.40
CA GLY A 129 9.38 -0.31 -7.27
C GLY A 129 9.08 -0.46 -8.78
N PRO A 130 9.98 0.05 -9.63
CA PRO A 130 9.78 0.18 -11.07
C PRO A 130 9.33 -1.10 -11.78
N ASN A 131 9.97 -2.23 -11.50
CA ASN A 131 9.71 -3.49 -12.22
C ASN A 131 8.26 -3.98 -12.02
N SER A 132 7.80 -4.00 -10.76
CA SER A 132 6.41 -4.39 -10.45
C SER A 132 5.42 -3.39 -11.07
N MET A 133 5.71 -2.10 -11.04
CA MET A 133 4.80 -1.07 -11.58
C MET A 133 4.73 -1.06 -13.11
N LEU A 134 5.80 -1.39 -13.81
CA LEU A 134 5.77 -1.67 -15.25
C LEU A 134 4.90 -2.88 -15.57
N ALA A 135 4.99 -3.96 -14.77
CA ALA A 135 4.16 -5.14 -14.94
C ALA A 135 2.67 -4.84 -14.66
N VAL A 136 2.37 -4.03 -13.62
CA VAL A 136 0.99 -3.55 -13.35
C VAL A 136 0.46 -2.77 -14.54
N ARG A 137 1.23 -1.81 -15.08
CA ARG A 137 0.81 -1.00 -16.23
C ARG A 137 0.55 -1.84 -17.47
N ALA A 138 1.36 -2.90 -17.68
CA ALA A 138 1.16 -3.84 -18.79
C ALA A 138 -0.11 -4.70 -18.59
N ALA A 139 -0.40 -5.14 -17.35
CA ALA A 139 -1.58 -5.94 -17.03
C ALA A 139 -2.86 -5.10 -17.00
N ASP A 140 -2.78 -3.86 -16.47
CA ASP A 140 -3.90 -2.91 -16.41
C ASP A 140 -3.47 -1.50 -16.87
N PRO A 141 -3.73 -1.15 -18.14
CA PRO A 141 -3.42 0.17 -18.67
C PRO A 141 -4.08 1.36 -17.93
N GLY A 142 -5.18 1.12 -17.22
CA GLY A 142 -5.92 2.13 -16.45
C GLY A 142 -5.57 2.17 -14.96
N ALA A 143 -4.65 1.32 -14.47
CA ALA A 143 -4.33 1.25 -13.05
C ALA A 143 -3.85 2.59 -12.47
N GLU A 144 -4.32 2.93 -11.27
CA GLU A 144 -3.71 4.00 -10.47
C GLU A 144 -2.45 3.45 -9.80
N ILE A 145 -1.31 4.12 -9.98
CA ILE A 145 0.00 3.65 -9.52
C ILE A 145 0.68 4.69 -8.64
N ALA A 146 1.16 4.24 -7.49
CA ALA A 146 2.10 4.94 -6.61
C ALA A 146 3.50 4.33 -6.80
N LEU A 147 4.35 4.96 -7.62
CA LEU A 147 5.70 4.47 -7.87
C LEU A 147 6.58 4.72 -6.65
N THR A 148 7.00 3.65 -5.98
CA THR A 148 7.94 3.73 -4.86
C THR A 148 9.33 4.12 -5.35
N TRP A 149 9.85 5.22 -4.79
CA TRP A 149 11.14 5.79 -5.15
C TRP A 149 11.95 6.13 -3.91
N THR A 150 13.16 5.59 -3.82
CA THR A 150 13.95 5.60 -2.58
C THR A 150 15.22 6.45 -2.65
N THR A 151 15.34 7.31 -3.66
CA THR A 151 16.49 8.21 -3.83
C THR A 151 16.04 9.67 -4.06
N LEU A 152 16.93 10.62 -3.81
CA LEU A 152 16.69 12.04 -4.09
C LEU A 152 16.76 12.38 -5.60
N SER A 153 17.51 11.59 -6.37
CA SER A 153 17.53 11.75 -7.83
C SER A 153 16.16 11.40 -8.40
N PRO A 154 15.54 12.28 -9.20
CA PRO A 154 14.22 12.01 -9.75
C PRO A 154 14.23 10.80 -10.69
N PRO A 155 13.11 10.09 -10.83
CA PRO A 155 12.97 9.03 -11.84
C PRO A 155 13.24 9.59 -13.25
N ARG A 156 13.90 8.79 -14.09
CA ARG A 156 14.11 9.18 -15.50
C ARG A 156 12.78 9.34 -16.22
N ARG A 157 12.67 10.33 -17.11
CA ARG A 157 11.45 10.62 -17.86
C ARG A 157 10.90 9.39 -18.58
N VAL A 158 11.78 8.59 -19.20
CA VAL A 158 11.38 7.34 -19.89
C VAL A 158 10.65 6.37 -18.96
N LEU A 159 11.03 6.31 -17.69
CA LEU A 159 10.35 5.46 -16.69
C LEU A 159 8.97 6.05 -16.32
N ILE A 160 8.89 7.35 -16.09
CA ILE A 160 7.62 8.04 -15.81
C ILE A 160 6.64 7.84 -16.97
N ASP A 161 7.10 8.00 -18.21
CA ASP A 161 6.26 7.86 -19.41
C ASP A 161 5.79 6.40 -19.62
N ALA A 162 6.62 5.41 -19.22
CA ALA A 162 6.27 3.99 -19.31
C ALA A 162 5.31 3.55 -18.18
N VAL A 163 5.55 3.97 -16.94
CA VAL A 163 4.73 3.60 -15.77
C VAL A 163 3.46 4.45 -15.70
N LYS A 164 3.52 5.73 -16.07
CA LYS A 164 2.45 6.73 -15.93
C LYS A 164 1.88 6.75 -14.50
N PRO A 165 2.72 6.97 -13.48
CA PRO A 165 2.26 6.96 -12.10
C PRO A 165 1.37 8.18 -11.82
N ALA A 166 0.40 8.03 -10.90
CA ALA A 166 -0.34 9.15 -10.32
C ALA A 166 0.42 9.76 -9.12
N TRP A 167 1.26 8.94 -8.48
CA TRP A 167 1.97 9.28 -7.26
C TRP A 167 3.44 8.86 -7.34
N LEU A 168 4.32 9.67 -6.73
CA LEU A 168 5.63 9.20 -6.28
C LEU A 168 5.57 8.93 -4.77
N ASN A 169 5.96 7.72 -4.36
CA ASN A 169 5.85 7.21 -3.01
C ASN A 169 7.24 7.12 -2.37
N TYR A 170 7.55 8.01 -1.41
CA TYR A 170 8.88 8.17 -0.83
C TYR A 170 8.95 7.72 0.63
N PRO A 171 10.11 7.16 1.07
CA PRO A 171 10.44 7.15 2.49
C PRO A 171 10.35 8.56 3.07
N PHE A 172 9.70 8.73 4.22
CA PHE A 172 9.46 10.06 4.81
C PHE A 172 10.73 10.90 4.99
N GLY A 173 11.87 10.26 5.23
CA GLY A 173 13.16 10.95 5.44
C GLY A 173 13.73 11.64 4.19
N LEU A 174 13.19 11.34 2.99
CA LEU A 174 13.58 12.01 1.75
C LEU A 174 12.69 13.20 1.40
N VAL A 175 11.55 13.35 2.09
CA VAL A 175 10.55 14.35 1.72
C VAL A 175 10.94 15.72 2.25
N SER A 176 11.01 16.70 1.36
CA SER A 176 11.14 18.12 1.66
C SER A 176 10.09 18.91 0.87
N ARG A 177 9.94 20.20 1.18
CA ARG A 177 9.08 21.10 0.42
C ARG A 177 9.54 21.19 -1.03
N GLU A 178 10.86 21.33 -1.25
CA GLU A 178 11.45 21.44 -2.57
C GLU A 178 11.16 20.21 -3.44
N LEU A 179 11.30 19.00 -2.85
CA LEU A 179 10.95 17.75 -3.52
C LEU A 179 9.46 17.71 -3.87
N THR A 180 8.60 18.04 -2.91
CA THR A 180 7.14 18.02 -3.11
C THR A 180 6.73 18.99 -4.20
N ASP A 181 7.24 20.22 -4.18
CA ASP A 181 6.95 21.23 -5.18
C ASP A 181 7.47 20.81 -6.57
N ALA A 182 8.62 20.12 -6.64
CA ALA A 182 9.15 19.60 -7.91
C ALA A 182 8.23 18.53 -8.50
N VAL A 183 7.81 17.55 -7.69
CA VAL A 183 6.90 16.47 -8.12
C VAL A 183 5.54 17.04 -8.55
N HIS A 184 5.03 18.02 -7.82
CA HIS A 184 3.77 18.69 -8.19
C HIS A 184 3.85 19.46 -9.51
N ARG A 185 5.01 20.08 -9.84
CA ARG A 185 5.20 20.73 -11.16
C ARG A 185 5.11 19.75 -12.32
N ASP A 186 5.49 18.48 -12.07
CA ASP A 186 5.36 17.40 -13.07
C ASP A 186 3.93 16.82 -13.13
N GLY A 187 2.97 17.39 -12.39
CA GLY A 187 1.57 16.94 -12.35
C GLY A 187 1.33 15.68 -11.52
N LEU A 188 2.34 15.22 -10.77
CA LEU A 188 2.26 14.03 -9.91
C LEU A 188 1.95 14.43 -8.46
N LYS A 189 1.46 13.45 -7.68
CA LYS A 189 1.23 13.59 -6.25
C LYS A 189 2.37 12.95 -5.45
N VAL A 190 2.55 13.39 -4.19
CA VAL A 190 3.54 12.83 -3.27
C VAL A 190 2.87 12.05 -2.16
N SER A 191 3.24 10.79 -2.01
CA SER A 191 2.94 9.94 -0.85
C SER A 191 4.21 9.72 -0.03
N ALA A 192 4.09 9.68 1.30
CA ALA A 192 5.22 9.44 2.20
C ALA A 192 4.96 8.28 3.16
N TRP A 193 5.95 7.40 3.40
CA TRP A 193 5.88 6.23 4.27
C TRP A 193 7.16 6.03 5.09
N THR A 194 7.20 5.39 6.24
CA THR A 194 6.07 5.18 7.16
C THR A 194 6.27 6.15 8.32
N ALA A 195 5.34 7.06 8.55
CA ALA A 195 5.51 8.13 9.52
C ALA A 195 4.62 7.90 10.75
N ASP A 196 5.22 7.59 11.91
CA ASP A 196 4.50 7.15 13.11
C ASP A 196 4.50 8.16 14.26
N THR A 197 5.24 9.28 14.13
CA THR A 197 5.23 10.33 15.16
C THR A 197 4.46 11.55 14.67
N LYS A 198 3.71 12.19 15.57
CA LYS A 198 3.01 13.45 15.25
C LYS A 198 3.96 14.55 14.74
N ARG A 199 5.22 14.57 15.22
CA ARG A 199 6.25 15.50 14.74
C ARG A 199 6.54 15.28 13.25
N THR A 200 6.81 14.03 12.86
CA THR A 200 7.06 13.66 11.46
C THR A 200 5.84 13.92 10.58
N MET A 201 4.65 13.54 11.06
CA MET A 201 3.40 13.79 10.34
C MET A 201 3.19 15.27 10.06
N ARG A 202 3.35 16.15 11.08
CA ARG A 202 3.24 17.61 10.90
C ARG A 202 4.26 18.15 9.91
N ALA A 203 5.51 17.69 9.98
CA ALA A 203 6.55 18.09 9.03
C ALA A 203 6.20 17.72 7.59
N LEU A 204 5.69 16.51 7.35
CA LEU A 204 5.26 16.06 6.03
C LEU A 204 4.07 16.86 5.50
N VAL A 205 3.06 17.11 6.34
CA VAL A 205 1.90 17.94 5.96
C VAL A 205 2.35 19.36 5.62
N THR A 206 3.26 19.92 6.39
CA THR A 206 3.85 21.26 6.12
C THR A 206 4.69 21.24 4.84
N ALA A 207 5.40 20.16 4.54
CA ALA A 207 6.12 20.00 3.28
C ALA A 207 5.17 19.88 2.06
N GLY A 208 3.86 19.63 2.28
CA GLY A 208 2.86 19.66 1.25
C GLY A 208 2.57 18.30 0.60
N VAL A 209 2.88 17.17 1.26
CA VAL A 209 2.53 15.85 0.76
C VAL A 209 1.03 15.70 0.59
N ASP A 210 0.61 14.86 -0.35
CA ASP A 210 -0.79 14.57 -0.63
C ASP A 210 -1.29 13.34 0.14
N SER A 211 -0.38 12.46 0.57
CA SER A 211 -0.70 11.24 1.33
C SER A 211 0.39 10.90 2.34
N VAL A 212 -0.01 10.33 3.47
CA VAL A 212 0.91 9.74 4.46
C VAL A 212 0.44 8.35 4.83
N THR A 213 1.35 7.39 4.72
CA THR A 213 1.17 6.02 5.21
C THR A 213 1.76 5.91 6.62
N THR A 214 0.97 5.36 7.55
CA THR A 214 1.33 5.31 8.98
C THR A 214 0.79 4.05 9.67
N ASN A 215 1.51 3.57 10.68
CA ASN A 215 1.01 2.57 11.64
C ASN A 215 0.06 3.19 12.68
N ARG A 216 -0.12 4.52 12.69
CA ARG A 216 -0.89 5.27 13.69
C ARG A 216 -1.91 6.19 13.04
N VAL A 217 -2.93 5.58 12.45
CA VAL A 217 -4.00 6.31 11.75
C VAL A 217 -4.66 7.36 12.63
N ASP A 218 -4.97 7.01 13.89
CA ASP A 218 -5.56 7.91 14.87
C ASP A 218 -4.74 9.20 15.08
N ALA A 219 -3.41 9.05 15.16
CA ALA A 219 -2.50 10.18 15.32
C ALA A 219 -2.45 11.07 14.07
N LEU A 220 -2.48 10.45 12.87
CA LEU A 220 -2.45 11.18 11.60
C LEU A 220 -3.76 11.95 11.36
N VAL A 221 -4.90 11.32 11.64
CA VAL A 221 -6.23 11.97 11.55
C VAL A 221 -6.31 13.17 12.50
N ALA A 222 -5.80 13.04 13.73
CA ALA A 222 -5.72 14.17 14.66
C ALA A 222 -4.85 15.31 14.14
N VAL A 223 -3.65 15.00 13.60
CA VAL A 223 -2.75 16.00 13.00
C VAL A 223 -3.38 16.68 11.80
N ARG A 224 -4.08 15.92 10.94
CA ARG A 224 -4.82 16.44 9.79
C ARG A 224 -5.88 17.46 10.22
N ALA A 225 -6.66 17.13 11.24
CA ALA A 225 -7.69 18.01 11.78
C ALA A 225 -7.09 19.29 12.41
N GLU A 226 -5.98 19.16 13.19
CA GLU A 226 -5.25 20.28 13.77
C GLU A 226 -4.75 21.29 12.72
N LEU A 227 -4.39 20.81 11.51
CA LEU A 227 -3.82 21.62 10.44
C LEU A 227 -4.85 22.06 9.37
N GLY A 228 -6.14 21.70 9.52
CA GLY A 228 -7.20 22.03 8.60
C GLY A 228 -7.02 21.42 7.20
N ARG A 229 -6.48 20.21 7.12
CA ARG A 229 -6.15 19.49 5.88
C ARG A 229 -7.03 18.29 5.61
#